data_8ca4b7a8c2932c4a8178f3f5e4b9e8d5
#
_entry.id   8ca4b7a8c2932c4a8178f3f5e4b9e8d5
#
_cell.length_a   1.000
_cell.length_b   1.000
_cell.length_c   1.000
_cell.angle_alpha   90.00
_cell.angle_beta   90.00
_cell.angle_gamma   90.00
#
_symmetry.space_group_name_H-M   'P 1'
#
loop_
_entity.id
_entity.type
_entity.pdbx_description
1 polymer ?
#
loop_
_entity_poly.entity_id
_entity_poly.type
_entity_poly.pdbx_seq_one_letter_code
_entity_poly.pdbx_strand_id
1 'polypeptide(L)'
;MTGYTAHGGFGRLNYSISVPDTAMTQKQMEEKFMGKYTELQREAYEANMQIPAQHLALYTWGNVSAFDKAAGVFAIKPSGVPYPELTPESMVIVDLEGNVVEGKLRPSSDTPTHAVIYREFAVSDGAKIGGIIHTHSTYAVSWAQAVKAVPLFGTTHADHIQTEVPCTPYLSREAVQNDYEKETGNLIVSHFRSLKLNPNEVNMVLVGGHGPFAWGATADKAVYNAAVLEEVSHMAMNTLQINPSQQPLPDYIINKHYMRKHGPNAYYGQK
;
A
#
# COMPACT_ATOMS: atom_id res chain seq x y z
N MET A 1 53.15 67.82 50.34
CA MET A 1 53.08 68.82 49.27
C MET A 1 52.35 68.17 48.11
N THR A 2 51.22 68.76 47.81
CA THR A 2 50.52 68.82 46.49
C THR A 2 50.46 67.53 45.70
N GLY A 3 49.40 66.81 45.50
CA GLY A 3 48.02 67.20 45.10
C GLY A 3 47.91 67.32 43.59
N TYR A 4 47.28 66.30 42.94
CA TYR A 4 46.44 66.53 41.74
C TYR A 4 45.59 65.32 41.45
N THR A 5 44.30 65.51 41.57
CA THR A 5 43.22 64.64 41.10
C THR A 5 42.99 64.82 39.60
N ALA A 6 42.89 63.75 38.83
CA ALA A 6 42.34 63.80 37.51
C ALA A 6 41.19 62.75 37.37
N HIS A 7 40.00 63.26 37.28
CA HIS A 7 38.82 62.49 36.90
C HIS A 7 38.82 62.25 35.36
N GLY A 8 38.85 61.01 34.96
CA GLY A 8 38.65 60.60 33.56
C GLY A 8 37.53 59.56 33.52
N GLY A 9 36.30 60.01 33.23
CA GLY A 9 35.17 59.11 33.04
C GLY A 9 35.26 58.38 31.68
N PHE A 10 35.42 57.10 31.74
CA PHE A 10 35.25 56.25 30.55
C PHE A 10 33.81 55.77 30.49
N GLY A 11 33.01 56.34 29.56
CA GLY A 11 31.73 55.87 29.19
C GLY A 11 31.83 54.46 28.60
N ARG A 12 31.19 53.46 29.26
CA ARG A 12 31.02 52.12 28.68
C ARG A 12 29.93 52.19 27.60
N LEU A 13 30.33 52.09 26.35
CA LEU A 13 29.44 51.80 25.24
C LEU A 13 29.04 50.32 25.34
N ASN A 14 27.82 50.07 25.80
CA ASN A 14 27.19 48.75 25.72
C ASN A 14 26.73 48.52 24.28
N TYR A 15 27.50 47.81 23.50
CA TYR A 15 27.01 47.22 22.25
C TYR A 15 26.28 45.93 22.61
N SER A 16 24.95 45.96 22.59
CA SER A 16 24.13 44.77 22.53
C SER A 16 24.15 44.22 21.11
N ILE A 17 24.98 43.22 20.88
CA ILE A 17 24.91 42.43 19.65
C ILE A 17 23.66 41.56 19.79
N SER A 18 22.58 41.94 19.12
CA SER A 18 21.44 41.08 18.92
C SER A 18 21.87 39.96 17.96
N VAL A 19 22.23 38.80 18.51
CA VAL A 19 22.34 37.55 17.72
C VAL A 19 20.93 37.23 17.20
N PRO A 20 20.73 37.08 15.89
CA PRO A 20 19.44 36.63 15.40
C PRO A 20 19.19 35.21 15.92
N ASP A 21 18.19 35.09 16.77
CA ASP A 21 17.73 33.82 17.34
C ASP A 21 16.94 33.07 16.26
N THR A 22 17.67 32.45 15.33
CA THR A 22 17.12 31.54 14.31
C THR A 22 17.98 30.32 14.13
N ALA A 23 18.38 29.70 15.25
CA ALA A 23 18.86 28.33 15.19
C ALA A 23 17.63 27.45 14.87
N MET A 24 17.54 26.98 13.63
CA MET A 24 16.54 25.98 13.26
C MET A 24 16.65 24.80 14.20
N THR A 25 15.52 24.35 14.74
CA THR A 25 15.48 23.11 15.53
C THR A 25 15.98 21.94 14.66
N GLN A 26 16.48 20.89 15.29
CA GLN A 26 16.94 19.69 14.57
C GLN A 26 15.84 19.16 13.65
N LYS A 27 14.59 19.17 14.10
CA LYS A 27 13.40 18.82 13.30
C LYS A 27 13.20 19.72 12.08
N GLN A 28 13.37 21.03 12.22
CA GLN A 28 13.27 21.98 11.10
C GLN A 28 14.45 21.85 10.11
N MET A 29 15.64 21.45 10.59
CA MET A 29 16.75 21.13 9.69
C MET A 29 16.50 19.83 8.94
N GLU A 30 16.01 18.78 9.60
CA GLU A 30 15.62 17.52 8.97
C GLU A 30 14.54 17.75 7.91
N GLU A 31 13.47 18.48 8.24
CA GLU A 31 12.39 18.84 7.28
C GLU A 31 12.90 19.67 6.09
N LYS A 32 13.92 20.54 6.28
CA LYS A 32 14.49 21.35 5.20
C LYS A 32 15.43 20.57 4.27
N PHE A 33 16.04 19.50 4.76
CA PHE A 33 16.93 18.63 3.98
C PHE A 33 16.26 17.36 3.45
N MET A 34 15.04 17.02 3.92
CA MET A 34 14.27 15.91 3.38
C MET A 34 13.68 16.30 2.02
N GLY A 35 13.84 15.43 1.02
CA GLY A 35 13.19 15.56 -0.27
C GLY A 35 11.66 15.58 -0.10
N LYS A 36 10.97 16.19 -1.05
CA LYS A 36 9.50 16.38 -1.00
C LYS A 36 8.72 15.09 -0.74
N TYR A 37 9.24 13.94 -1.16
CA TYR A 37 8.56 12.64 -1.10
C TYR A 37 9.28 11.60 -0.21
N THR A 38 10.24 12.01 0.61
CA THR A 38 11.06 11.09 1.42
C THR A 38 10.23 10.18 2.33
N GLU A 39 9.20 10.70 2.99
CA GLU A 39 8.32 9.90 3.84
C GLU A 39 7.49 8.89 3.03
N LEU A 40 7.00 9.30 1.85
CA LEU A 40 6.25 8.42 0.96
C LEU A 40 7.15 7.28 0.41
N GLN A 41 8.40 7.61 0.07
CA GLN A 41 9.40 6.63 -0.35
C GLN A 41 9.73 5.65 0.79
N ARG A 42 9.88 6.15 2.02
CA ARG A 42 10.13 5.32 3.20
C ARG A 42 8.97 4.38 3.48
N GLU A 43 7.72 4.86 3.45
CA GLU A 43 6.53 4.03 3.61
C GLU A 43 6.48 2.90 2.57
N ALA A 44 6.69 3.24 1.30
CA ALA A 44 6.71 2.24 0.23
C ALA A 44 7.85 1.23 0.41
N TYR A 45 9.06 1.68 0.79
CA TYR A 45 10.20 0.82 1.05
C TYR A 45 9.92 -0.17 2.19
N GLU A 46 9.51 0.32 3.36
CA GLU A 46 9.22 -0.50 4.53
C GLU A 46 8.15 -1.57 4.22
N ALA A 47 7.11 -1.19 3.48
CA ALA A 47 6.07 -2.12 3.04
C ALA A 47 6.62 -3.17 2.04
N ASN A 48 7.46 -2.79 1.09
CA ASN A 48 8.09 -3.73 0.16
C ASN A 48 8.98 -4.74 0.88
N MET A 49 9.71 -4.32 1.92
CA MET A 49 10.56 -5.23 2.71
C MET A 49 9.77 -6.30 3.47
N GLN A 50 8.48 -6.09 3.72
CA GLN A 50 7.62 -7.10 4.32
C GLN A 50 7.27 -8.26 3.36
N ILE A 51 7.30 -8.05 2.04
CA ILE A 51 6.97 -9.11 1.07
C ILE A 51 7.83 -10.37 1.29
N PRO A 52 9.18 -10.30 1.25
CA PRO A 52 10.02 -11.46 1.54
C PRO A 52 9.94 -11.91 3.00
N ALA A 53 9.80 -10.99 3.95
CA ALA A 53 9.70 -11.30 5.38
C ALA A 53 8.44 -12.15 5.71
N GLN A 54 7.36 -11.98 4.97
CA GLN A 54 6.10 -12.73 5.10
C GLN A 54 5.96 -13.85 4.05
N HIS A 55 7.02 -14.17 3.31
CA HIS A 55 7.05 -15.22 2.27
C HIS A 55 5.99 -15.06 1.18
N LEU A 56 5.62 -13.81 0.84
CA LEU A 56 4.61 -13.50 -0.17
C LEU A 56 5.14 -13.49 -1.60
N ALA A 57 6.45 -13.49 -1.78
CA ALA A 57 7.08 -13.62 -3.10
C ALA A 57 8.52 -14.14 -3.00
N LEU A 58 9.02 -14.62 -4.13
CA LEU A 58 10.40 -15.05 -4.33
C LEU A 58 11.16 -14.01 -5.17
N TYR A 59 12.49 -13.97 -5.00
CA TYR A 59 13.41 -13.14 -5.81
C TYR A 59 13.02 -11.65 -5.80
N THR A 60 12.69 -11.12 -6.99
CA THR A 60 12.30 -9.71 -7.21
C THR A 60 10.80 -9.53 -7.43
N TRP A 61 10.04 -10.65 -7.35
CA TRP A 61 8.60 -10.64 -7.64
C TRP A 61 7.81 -9.86 -6.61
N GLY A 62 6.70 -9.31 -7.08
CA GLY A 62 5.84 -8.50 -6.24
C GLY A 62 6.34 -7.08 -6.03
N ASN A 63 5.44 -6.22 -5.63
CA ASN A 63 5.70 -4.82 -5.33
C ASN A 63 4.57 -4.25 -4.46
N VAL A 64 4.93 -3.21 -3.71
CA VAL A 64 3.98 -2.36 -2.97
C VAL A 64 4.16 -0.93 -3.41
N SER A 65 3.06 -0.20 -3.51
CA SER A 65 3.07 1.25 -3.63
C SER A 65 2.40 1.92 -2.43
N ALA A 66 2.85 3.14 -2.11
CA ALA A 66 2.24 4.05 -1.14
C ALA A 66 1.76 5.31 -1.86
N PHE A 67 0.55 5.78 -1.56
CA PHE A 67 -0.14 6.84 -2.30
C PHE A 67 -0.37 8.10 -1.46
N ASP A 68 0.18 9.21 -1.92
CA ASP A 68 -0.18 10.55 -1.45
C ASP A 68 -1.32 11.11 -2.33
N LYS A 69 -2.54 10.99 -1.84
CA LYS A 69 -3.73 11.46 -2.54
C LYS A 69 -3.73 12.99 -2.72
N ALA A 70 -3.16 13.74 -1.79
CA ALA A 70 -3.14 15.20 -1.85
C ALA A 70 -2.18 15.71 -2.93
N ALA A 71 -1.05 15.02 -3.08
CA ALA A 71 -0.07 15.32 -4.12
C ALA A 71 -0.41 14.66 -5.48
N GLY A 72 -1.30 13.67 -5.51
CA GLY A 72 -1.66 12.92 -6.72
C GLY A 72 -0.54 12.01 -7.23
N VAL A 73 0.34 11.53 -6.34
CA VAL A 73 1.49 10.69 -6.68
C VAL A 73 1.59 9.47 -5.77
N PHE A 74 2.27 8.44 -6.23
CA PHE A 74 2.60 7.27 -5.40
C PHE A 74 4.07 6.89 -5.54
N ALA A 75 4.64 6.35 -4.47
CA ALA A 75 5.95 5.73 -4.48
C ALA A 75 5.80 4.23 -4.76
N ILE A 76 6.62 3.67 -5.63
CA ILE A 76 6.57 2.25 -6.00
C ILE A 76 7.97 1.66 -6.12
N LYS A 77 8.08 0.35 -5.86
CA LYS A 77 9.31 -0.43 -6.02
C LYS A 77 9.85 -0.32 -7.46
N PRO A 78 11.17 -0.13 -7.65
CA PRO A 78 11.80 -0.20 -8.96
C PRO A 78 11.74 -1.63 -9.53
N SER A 79 11.64 -1.71 -10.86
CA SER A 79 11.59 -2.98 -11.60
C SER A 79 12.90 -3.75 -11.47
N GLY A 80 12.79 -5.06 -11.15
CA GLY A 80 13.92 -6.00 -11.19
C GLY A 80 15.00 -5.81 -10.12
N VAL A 81 14.88 -4.86 -9.20
CA VAL A 81 15.85 -4.66 -8.10
C VAL A 81 15.59 -5.68 -6.99
N PRO A 82 16.60 -6.47 -6.57
CA PRO A 82 16.47 -7.41 -5.47
C PRO A 82 16.13 -6.71 -4.15
N TYR A 83 15.33 -7.36 -3.30
CA TYR A 83 14.92 -6.78 -2.01
C TYR A 83 16.09 -6.33 -1.11
N PRO A 84 17.20 -7.08 -0.98
CA PRO A 84 18.34 -6.64 -0.16
C PRO A 84 19.08 -5.40 -0.69
N GLU A 85 18.86 -5.03 -1.96
CA GLU A 85 19.50 -3.86 -2.59
C GLU A 85 18.60 -2.62 -2.58
N LEU A 86 17.34 -2.77 -2.13
CA LEU A 86 16.40 -1.66 -2.03
C LEU A 86 16.80 -0.70 -0.91
N THR A 87 16.59 0.58 -1.16
CA THR A 87 16.65 1.66 -0.15
C THR A 87 15.42 2.54 -0.31
N PRO A 88 15.07 3.38 0.69
CA PRO A 88 13.98 4.34 0.52
C PRO A 88 14.13 5.20 -0.73
N GLU A 89 15.35 5.67 -1.03
CA GLU A 89 15.65 6.55 -2.18
C GLU A 89 15.56 5.81 -3.52
N SER A 90 15.55 4.48 -3.52
CA SER A 90 15.34 3.68 -4.72
C SER A 90 13.88 3.61 -5.16
N MET A 91 12.92 3.94 -4.26
CA MET A 91 11.51 4.00 -4.59
C MET A 91 11.23 5.13 -5.58
N VAL A 92 10.49 4.82 -6.63
CA VAL A 92 10.22 5.76 -7.73
C VAL A 92 8.88 6.44 -7.48
N ILE A 93 8.86 7.78 -7.56
CA ILE A 93 7.63 8.57 -7.45
C ILE A 93 7.01 8.71 -8.83
N VAL A 94 5.73 8.36 -8.94
CA VAL A 94 4.99 8.29 -10.19
C VAL A 94 3.65 9.02 -10.02
N ASP A 95 3.19 9.72 -11.05
CA ASP A 95 1.84 10.30 -11.07
C ASP A 95 0.77 9.25 -11.47
N LEU A 96 -0.50 9.65 -11.45
CA LEU A 96 -1.61 8.76 -11.81
C LEU A 96 -1.72 8.46 -13.31
N GLU A 97 -0.96 9.14 -14.15
CA GLU A 97 -0.80 8.88 -15.59
C GLU A 97 0.34 7.89 -15.87
N GLY A 98 1.15 7.56 -14.84
CA GLY A 98 2.29 6.65 -14.94
C GLY A 98 3.61 7.34 -15.28
N ASN A 99 3.67 8.68 -15.26
CA ASN A 99 4.89 9.42 -15.50
C ASN A 99 5.76 9.46 -14.24
N VAL A 100 7.08 9.29 -14.42
CA VAL A 100 8.04 9.43 -13.32
C VAL A 100 8.17 10.91 -12.95
N VAL A 101 7.82 11.23 -11.69
CA VAL A 101 7.92 12.58 -11.11
C VAL A 101 9.29 12.75 -10.42
N GLU A 102 9.74 11.72 -9.71
CA GLU A 102 11.04 11.72 -9.02
C GLU A 102 11.60 10.30 -8.97
N GLY A 103 12.91 10.17 -9.08
CA GLY A 103 13.64 8.89 -9.07
C GLY A 103 14.48 8.70 -10.33
N LYS A 104 15.46 7.80 -10.26
CA LYS A 104 16.40 7.51 -11.35
C LYS A 104 16.20 6.12 -11.96
N LEU A 105 15.49 5.25 -11.24
CA LEU A 105 15.26 3.88 -11.63
C LEU A 105 13.95 3.76 -12.43
N ARG A 106 13.84 2.70 -13.21
CA ARG A 106 12.59 2.36 -13.88
C ARG A 106 11.59 1.83 -12.83
N PRO A 107 10.37 2.38 -12.73
CA PRO A 107 9.36 1.87 -11.79
C PRO A 107 8.94 0.44 -12.17
N SER A 108 8.27 -0.26 -11.26
CA SER A 108 7.68 -1.58 -11.50
C SER A 108 6.86 -1.60 -12.79
N SER A 109 6.87 -2.74 -13.50
CA SER A 109 5.97 -2.97 -14.65
C SER A 109 4.51 -2.80 -14.27
N ASP A 110 4.12 -3.12 -13.03
CA ASP A 110 2.74 -3.01 -12.55
C ASP A 110 2.28 -1.56 -12.26
N THR A 111 3.15 -0.58 -12.45
CA THR A 111 2.83 0.85 -12.26
C THR A 111 1.51 1.27 -12.92
N PRO A 112 1.23 0.91 -14.19
CA PRO A 112 -0.05 1.28 -14.82
C PRO A 112 -1.26 0.63 -14.15
N THR A 113 -1.15 -0.61 -13.64
CA THR A 113 -2.21 -1.27 -12.88
C THR A 113 -2.52 -0.51 -11.59
N HIS A 114 -1.47 -0.14 -10.80
CA HIS A 114 -1.63 0.64 -9.58
C HIS A 114 -2.23 2.01 -9.84
N ALA A 115 -1.76 2.71 -10.88
CA ALA A 115 -2.29 4.02 -11.28
C ALA A 115 -3.79 3.96 -11.60
N VAL A 116 -4.25 2.95 -12.35
CA VAL A 116 -5.67 2.74 -12.65
C VAL A 116 -6.48 2.52 -11.37
N ILE A 117 -6.03 1.62 -10.47
CA ILE A 117 -6.74 1.34 -9.21
C ILE A 117 -6.82 2.58 -8.33
N TYR A 118 -5.74 3.35 -8.18
CA TYR A 118 -5.77 4.61 -7.41
C TYR A 118 -6.72 5.62 -8.04
N ARG A 119 -6.64 5.84 -9.35
CA ARG A 119 -7.48 6.81 -10.05
C ARG A 119 -8.96 6.47 -9.94
N GLU A 120 -9.33 5.21 -10.18
CA GLU A 120 -10.73 4.80 -10.21
C GLU A 120 -11.30 4.59 -8.81
N PHE A 121 -10.63 3.84 -7.93
CA PHE A 121 -11.16 3.54 -6.61
C PHE A 121 -10.87 4.65 -5.59
N ALA A 122 -9.61 5.12 -5.48
CA ALA A 122 -9.26 6.07 -4.43
C ALA A 122 -9.69 7.51 -4.77
N VAL A 123 -9.53 7.94 -6.01
CA VAL A 123 -9.84 9.32 -6.42
C VAL A 123 -11.29 9.45 -6.86
N SER A 124 -11.72 8.67 -7.86
CA SER A 124 -13.07 8.80 -8.45
C SER A 124 -14.16 8.27 -7.52
N ASP A 125 -14.00 7.07 -6.95
CA ASP A 125 -15.01 6.45 -6.08
C ASP A 125 -14.84 6.84 -4.60
N GLY A 126 -13.75 7.54 -4.26
CA GLY A 126 -13.47 8.04 -2.91
C GLY A 126 -13.09 6.97 -1.89
N ALA A 127 -12.66 5.80 -2.33
CA ALA A 127 -12.24 4.72 -1.44
C ALA A 127 -10.98 5.13 -0.62
N LYS A 128 -10.87 4.58 0.59
CA LYS A 128 -9.76 4.81 1.51
C LYS A 128 -8.59 3.89 1.16
N ILE A 129 -7.94 4.15 0.04
CA ILE A 129 -6.80 3.39 -0.44
C ILE A 129 -5.57 4.29 -0.43
N GLY A 130 -4.60 3.97 0.44
CA GLY A 130 -3.29 4.61 0.55
C GLY A 130 -2.15 3.68 0.17
N GLY A 131 -2.43 2.38 -0.04
CA GLY A 131 -1.44 1.42 -0.52
C GLY A 131 -2.06 0.30 -1.34
N ILE A 132 -1.29 -0.19 -2.32
CA ILE A 132 -1.64 -1.34 -3.17
C ILE A 132 -0.44 -2.29 -3.17
N ILE A 133 -0.71 -3.58 -3.14
CA ILE A 133 0.28 -4.65 -3.26
C ILE A 133 -0.14 -5.62 -4.38
N HIS A 134 0.85 -6.07 -5.15
CA HIS A 134 0.77 -7.23 -6.01
C HIS A 134 1.81 -8.24 -5.59
N THR A 135 1.45 -9.53 -5.59
CA THR A 135 2.37 -10.62 -5.28
C THR A 135 2.14 -11.81 -6.21
N HIS A 136 3.08 -12.77 -6.14
CA HIS A 136 2.93 -14.09 -6.73
C HIS A 136 2.95 -15.17 -5.64
N SER A 137 2.23 -14.92 -4.55
CA SER A 137 2.12 -15.83 -3.43
C SER A 137 1.39 -17.13 -3.83
N THR A 138 1.87 -18.25 -3.36
CA THR A 138 1.63 -19.58 -3.95
C THR A 138 0.15 -19.96 -3.98
N TYR A 139 -0.56 -19.80 -2.87
CA TYR A 139 -1.95 -20.26 -2.76
C TYR A 139 -2.91 -19.32 -3.47
N ALA A 140 -2.73 -18.02 -3.33
CA ALA A 140 -3.56 -17.04 -4.04
C ALA A 140 -3.38 -17.17 -5.57
N VAL A 141 -2.13 -17.33 -6.05
CA VAL A 141 -1.86 -17.59 -7.47
C VAL A 141 -2.50 -18.89 -7.94
N SER A 142 -2.50 -19.95 -7.13
CA SER A 142 -3.14 -21.22 -7.49
C SER A 142 -4.63 -21.06 -7.78
N TRP A 143 -5.35 -20.25 -6.97
CA TRP A 143 -6.74 -19.91 -7.24
C TRP A 143 -6.91 -19.03 -8.49
N ALA A 144 -6.01 -18.04 -8.66
CA ALA A 144 -6.00 -17.20 -9.86
C ALA A 144 -5.79 -18.02 -11.15
N GLN A 145 -4.85 -18.97 -11.14
CA GLN A 145 -4.61 -19.90 -12.27
C GLN A 145 -5.81 -20.80 -12.55
N ALA A 146 -6.54 -21.22 -11.51
CA ALA A 146 -7.77 -21.99 -11.65
C ALA A 146 -8.96 -21.13 -12.11
N VAL A 147 -8.82 -19.80 -12.18
CA VAL A 147 -9.88 -18.82 -12.47
C VAL A 147 -11.09 -19.05 -11.56
N LYS A 148 -10.80 -19.19 -10.27
CA LYS A 148 -11.82 -19.43 -9.23
C LYS A 148 -11.69 -18.40 -8.11
N ALA A 149 -12.84 -17.90 -7.65
CA ALA A 149 -12.93 -17.12 -6.42
C ALA A 149 -12.54 -18.00 -5.22
N VAL A 150 -11.97 -17.40 -4.17
CA VAL A 150 -11.67 -18.12 -2.91
C VAL A 150 -12.94 -18.15 -2.07
N PRO A 151 -13.56 -19.32 -1.84
CA PRO A 151 -14.81 -19.42 -1.08
C PRO A 151 -14.64 -19.01 0.38
N LEU A 152 -15.65 -18.37 0.95
CA LEU A 152 -15.67 -17.99 2.36
C LEU A 152 -16.11 -19.20 3.22
N PHE A 153 -15.15 -20.02 3.66
CA PHE A 153 -15.43 -21.21 4.46
C PHE A 153 -15.28 -21.00 5.97
N GLY A 154 -14.54 -20.00 6.41
CA GLY A 154 -14.18 -19.88 7.82
C GLY A 154 -14.24 -18.45 8.36
N THR A 155 -14.25 -18.37 9.67
CA THR A 155 -14.36 -17.12 10.40
C THR A 155 -13.14 -16.20 10.25
N THR A 156 -11.95 -16.76 9.99
CA THR A 156 -10.75 -15.99 9.65
C THR A 156 -10.97 -15.14 8.39
N HIS A 157 -11.58 -15.73 7.35
CA HIS A 157 -11.96 -14.99 6.14
C HIS A 157 -13.07 -13.97 6.46
N ALA A 158 -14.12 -14.37 7.16
CA ALA A 158 -15.24 -13.50 7.54
C ALA A 158 -14.84 -12.31 8.43
N ASP A 159 -13.74 -12.41 9.16
CA ASP A 159 -13.19 -11.29 9.93
C ASP A 159 -12.63 -10.14 9.05
N HIS A 160 -12.45 -10.35 7.75
CA HIS A 160 -11.83 -9.40 6.83
C HIS A 160 -12.77 -8.93 5.72
N ILE A 161 -13.48 -9.85 5.07
CA ILE A 161 -14.47 -9.54 4.03
C ILE A 161 -15.70 -10.45 4.20
N GLN A 162 -16.88 -9.99 3.72
CA GLN A 162 -18.15 -10.72 3.86
C GLN A 162 -18.50 -11.55 2.63
N THR A 163 -17.65 -11.56 1.61
CA THR A 163 -17.85 -12.29 0.36
C THR A 163 -16.71 -13.28 0.12
N GLU A 164 -16.83 -14.11 -0.87
CA GLU A 164 -15.66 -14.78 -1.44
C GLU A 164 -14.64 -13.74 -1.94
N VAL A 165 -13.36 -14.10 -2.02
CA VAL A 165 -12.38 -13.26 -2.72
C VAL A 165 -12.66 -13.36 -4.21
N PRO A 166 -13.02 -12.24 -4.89
CA PRO A 166 -13.36 -12.29 -6.31
C PRO A 166 -12.14 -12.66 -7.17
N CYS A 167 -12.42 -13.40 -8.26
CA CYS A 167 -11.44 -13.71 -9.29
C CYS A 167 -11.95 -13.19 -10.63
N THR A 168 -11.15 -12.37 -11.32
CA THR A 168 -11.51 -11.88 -12.66
C THR A 168 -11.46 -13.02 -13.67
N PRO A 169 -12.15 -12.91 -14.82
CA PRO A 169 -11.84 -13.74 -15.99
C PRO A 169 -10.41 -13.46 -16.49
N TYR A 170 -9.93 -14.22 -17.47
CA TYR A 170 -8.72 -13.88 -18.20
C TYR A 170 -8.86 -12.53 -18.91
N LEU A 171 -7.75 -11.81 -19.04
CA LEU A 171 -7.66 -10.69 -19.99
C LEU A 171 -8.02 -11.15 -21.40
N SER A 172 -8.71 -10.30 -22.14
CA SER A 172 -8.98 -10.55 -23.54
C SER A 172 -7.68 -10.51 -24.37
N ARG A 173 -7.67 -11.17 -25.52
CA ARG A 173 -6.53 -11.11 -26.46
C ARG A 173 -6.18 -9.67 -26.85
N GLU A 174 -7.17 -8.84 -27.07
CA GLU A 174 -7.01 -7.44 -27.42
C GLU A 174 -6.36 -6.64 -26.28
N ALA A 175 -6.83 -6.80 -25.04
CA ALA A 175 -6.25 -6.17 -23.87
C ALA A 175 -4.77 -6.52 -23.68
N VAL A 176 -4.42 -7.81 -23.86
CA VAL A 176 -3.03 -8.28 -23.77
C VAL A 176 -2.12 -7.67 -24.85
N GLN A 177 -2.66 -7.42 -26.05
CA GLN A 177 -1.90 -6.84 -27.17
C GLN A 177 -1.73 -5.33 -27.10
N ASN A 178 -2.59 -4.62 -26.36
CA ASN A 178 -2.55 -3.17 -26.23
C ASN A 178 -1.60 -2.72 -25.10
N ASP A 179 -2.07 -2.76 -23.87
CA ASP A 179 -1.34 -2.29 -22.68
C ASP A 179 -1.70 -3.22 -21.52
N TYR A 180 -1.00 -4.35 -21.44
CA TYR A 180 -1.31 -5.46 -20.54
C TYR A 180 -1.50 -5.02 -19.10
N GLU A 181 -0.59 -4.22 -18.57
CA GLU A 181 -0.62 -3.81 -17.16
C GLU A 181 -1.76 -2.82 -16.89
N LYS A 182 -1.99 -1.87 -17.79
CA LYS A 182 -3.12 -0.93 -17.68
C LYS A 182 -4.46 -1.65 -17.81
N GLU A 183 -4.56 -2.57 -18.76
CA GLU A 183 -5.77 -3.38 -18.98
C GLU A 183 -6.02 -4.35 -17.81
N THR A 184 -4.98 -4.78 -17.10
CA THR A 184 -5.13 -5.50 -15.83
C THR A 184 -5.86 -4.63 -14.79
N GLY A 185 -5.46 -3.38 -14.64
CA GLY A 185 -6.16 -2.42 -13.75
C GLY A 185 -7.61 -2.19 -14.19
N ASN A 186 -7.84 -1.96 -15.47
CA ASN A 186 -9.18 -1.77 -16.04
C ASN A 186 -10.07 -3.02 -15.81
N LEU A 187 -9.53 -4.22 -15.94
CA LEU A 187 -10.24 -5.47 -15.69
C LEU A 187 -10.65 -5.59 -14.22
N ILE A 188 -9.75 -5.28 -13.28
CA ILE A 188 -10.06 -5.27 -11.83
C ILE A 188 -11.24 -4.32 -11.56
N VAL A 189 -11.14 -3.08 -12.03
CA VAL A 189 -12.17 -2.05 -11.81
C VAL A 189 -13.51 -2.45 -12.43
N SER A 190 -13.51 -2.91 -13.68
CA SER A 190 -14.74 -3.33 -14.36
C SER A 190 -15.37 -4.55 -13.70
N HIS A 191 -14.58 -5.50 -13.21
CA HIS A 191 -15.03 -6.65 -12.47
C HIS A 191 -15.73 -6.28 -11.16
N PHE A 192 -15.12 -5.38 -10.36
CA PHE A 192 -15.73 -4.83 -9.15
C PHE A 192 -17.06 -4.13 -9.43
N ARG A 193 -17.11 -3.29 -10.46
CA ARG A 193 -18.33 -2.61 -10.87
C ARG A 193 -19.44 -3.58 -11.34
N SER A 194 -19.08 -4.63 -12.08
CA SER A 194 -20.02 -5.63 -12.55
C SER A 194 -20.65 -6.44 -11.40
N LEU A 195 -19.88 -6.73 -10.37
CA LEU A 195 -20.32 -7.42 -9.16
C LEU A 195 -20.88 -6.48 -8.08
N LYS A 196 -20.86 -5.17 -8.32
CA LYS A 196 -21.27 -4.12 -7.36
C LYS A 196 -20.50 -4.19 -6.03
N LEU A 197 -19.23 -4.56 -6.07
CA LEU A 197 -18.38 -4.64 -4.90
C LEU A 197 -17.87 -3.25 -4.50
N ASN A 198 -17.86 -3.00 -3.19
CA ASN A 198 -17.29 -1.80 -2.60
C ASN A 198 -15.80 -2.04 -2.27
N PRO A 199 -14.85 -1.30 -2.87
CA PRO A 199 -13.42 -1.50 -2.62
C PRO A 199 -12.98 -1.16 -1.18
N ASN A 200 -13.81 -0.51 -0.37
CA ASN A 200 -13.55 -0.35 1.06
C ASN A 200 -13.89 -1.60 1.89
N GLU A 201 -14.77 -2.45 1.40
CA GLU A 201 -15.27 -3.64 2.08
C GLU A 201 -14.61 -4.91 1.55
N VAL A 202 -14.33 -4.94 0.23
CA VAL A 202 -13.61 -6.01 -0.46
C VAL A 202 -12.29 -5.42 -0.94
N ASN A 203 -11.22 -5.69 -0.22
CA ASN A 203 -9.92 -5.04 -0.40
C ASN A 203 -8.86 -5.95 -1.02
N MET A 204 -9.30 -6.97 -1.75
CA MET A 204 -8.45 -7.94 -2.42
C MET A 204 -9.17 -8.57 -3.62
N VAL A 205 -8.38 -9.02 -4.60
CA VAL A 205 -8.87 -9.64 -5.84
C VAL A 205 -7.82 -10.56 -6.44
N LEU A 206 -8.26 -11.60 -7.12
CA LEU A 206 -7.42 -12.42 -7.98
C LEU A 206 -7.62 -12.01 -9.44
N VAL A 207 -6.53 -11.84 -10.17
CA VAL A 207 -6.57 -11.68 -11.63
C VAL A 207 -6.39 -13.04 -12.28
N GLY A 208 -7.38 -13.48 -13.05
CA GLY A 208 -7.39 -14.81 -13.66
C GLY A 208 -6.14 -15.11 -14.48
N GLY A 209 -5.44 -16.22 -14.14
CA GLY A 209 -4.20 -16.65 -14.78
C GLY A 209 -2.96 -15.82 -14.40
N HIS A 210 -3.07 -14.83 -13.50
CA HIS A 210 -1.96 -13.96 -13.12
C HIS A 210 -1.65 -14.07 -11.62
N GLY A 211 -2.38 -13.36 -10.77
CA GLY A 211 -2.10 -13.35 -9.34
C GLY A 211 -2.96 -12.38 -8.55
N PRO A 212 -2.69 -12.26 -7.24
CA PRO A 212 -3.44 -11.42 -6.33
C PRO A 212 -3.04 -9.94 -6.40
N PHE A 213 -4.03 -9.08 -6.23
CA PHE A 213 -3.87 -7.68 -5.83
C PHE A 213 -4.65 -7.46 -4.52
N ALA A 214 -4.06 -6.68 -3.62
CA ALA A 214 -4.74 -6.24 -2.40
C ALA A 214 -4.41 -4.77 -2.13
N TRP A 215 -5.25 -4.09 -1.37
CA TRP A 215 -5.06 -2.70 -1.02
C TRP A 215 -5.50 -2.41 0.42
N GLY A 216 -5.15 -1.25 0.91
CA GLY A 216 -5.50 -0.78 2.24
C GLY A 216 -5.35 0.72 2.41
N ALA A 217 -5.74 1.23 3.57
CA ALA A 217 -5.62 2.65 3.89
C ALA A 217 -4.16 3.16 3.95
N THR A 218 -3.19 2.26 4.09
CA THR A 218 -1.74 2.49 4.05
C THR A 218 -1.06 1.36 3.29
N ALA A 219 0.19 1.53 2.90
CA ALA A 219 0.99 0.48 2.27
C ALA A 219 1.16 -0.75 3.19
N ASP A 220 1.38 -0.54 4.49
CA ASP A 220 1.43 -1.61 5.50
C ASP A 220 0.12 -2.40 5.56
N LYS A 221 -1.04 -1.71 5.51
CA LYS A 221 -2.35 -2.38 5.52
C LYS A 221 -2.60 -3.17 4.24
N ALA A 222 -2.07 -2.73 3.09
CA ALA A 222 -2.13 -3.50 1.86
C ALA A 222 -1.35 -4.82 1.99
N VAL A 223 -0.14 -4.79 2.56
CA VAL A 223 0.66 -5.99 2.84
C VAL A 223 -0.07 -6.94 3.80
N TYR A 224 -0.63 -6.41 4.89
CA TYR A 224 -1.45 -7.19 5.81
C TYR A 224 -2.60 -7.91 5.09
N ASN A 225 -3.32 -7.22 4.19
CA ASN A 225 -4.44 -7.80 3.45
C ASN A 225 -3.95 -8.86 2.44
N ALA A 226 -2.78 -8.70 1.84
CA ALA A 226 -2.19 -9.73 0.97
C ALA A 226 -1.78 -10.99 1.76
N ALA A 227 -1.22 -10.84 2.96
CA ALA A 227 -0.92 -11.97 3.83
C ALA A 227 -2.19 -12.72 4.27
N VAL A 228 -3.25 -11.97 4.58
CA VAL A 228 -4.57 -12.58 4.85
C VAL A 228 -5.09 -13.32 3.63
N LEU A 229 -4.99 -12.73 2.43
CA LEU A 229 -5.44 -13.36 1.19
C LEU A 229 -4.71 -14.68 0.92
N GLU A 230 -3.39 -14.70 1.09
CA GLU A 230 -2.59 -15.92 0.94
C GLU A 230 -3.03 -17.00 1.93
N GLU A 231 -3.21 -16.65 3.20
CA GLU A 231 -3.57 -17.62 4.24
C GLU A 231 -5.01 -18.14 4.07
N VAL A 232 -6.00 -17.30 3.74
CA VAL A 232 -7.37 -17.79 3.50
C VAL A 232 -7.46 -18.61 2.22
N SER A 233 -6.62 -18.34 1.22
CA SER A 233 -6.49 -19.15 0.01
C SER A 233 -5.96 -20.54 0.32
N HIS A 234 -4.93 -20.63 1.17
CA HIS A 234 -4.37 -21.89 1.68
C HIS A 234 -5.41 -22.69 2.47
N MET A 235 -6.07 -22.04 3.43
CA MET A 235 -7.14 -22.67 4.23
C MET A 235 -8.26 -23.21 3.35
N ALA A 236 -8.73 -22.44 2.37
CA ALA A 236 -9.79 -22.86 1.47
C ALA A 236 -9.40 -24.06 0.61
N MET A 237 -8.17 -24.10 0.11
CA MET A 237 -7.65 -25.23 -0.65
C MET A 237 -7.61 -26.50 0.21
N ASN A 238 -7.07 -26.43 1.43
CA ASN A 238 -7.02 -27.55 2.35
C ASN A 238 -8.44 -28.02 2.76
N THR A 239 -9.37 -27.09 2.96
CA THR A 239 -10.77 -27.40 3.25
C THR A 239 -11.38 -28.27 2.17
N LEU A 240 -11.18 -27.91 0.89
CA LEU A 240 -11.69 -28.69 -0.24
C LEU A 240 -10.99 -30.04 -0.43
N GLN A 241 -9.73 -30.16 0.00
CA GLN A 241 -9.06 -31.48 0.04
C GLN A 241 -9.66 -32.41 1.12
N ILE A 242 -10.07 -31.85 2.27
CA ILE A 242 -10.69 -32.61 3.37
C ILE A 242 -12.17 -32.91 3.04
N ASN A 243 -12.90 -31.91 2.53
CA ASN A 243 -14.31 -32.02 2.17
C ASN A 243 -14.58 -31.31 0.82
N PRO A 244 -14.52 -32.03 -0.31
CA PRO A 244 -14.73 -31.45 -1.64
C PRO A 244 -16.12 -30.81 -1.86
N SER A 245 -17.10 -31.14 -1.03
CA SER A 245 -18.47 -30.62 -1.10
C SER A 245 -18.77 -29.54 -0.06
N GLN A 246 -17.73 -29.01 0.60
CA GLN A 246 -17.90 -27.96 1.62
C GLN A 246 -18.69 -26.77 1.07
N GLN A 247 -19.73 -26.37 1.82
CA GLN A 247 -20.51 -25.19 1.51
C GLN A 247 -19.93 -23.95 2.20
N PRO A 248 -20.15 -22.74 1.66
CA PRO A 248 -19.75 -21.50 2.31
C PRO A 248 -20.28 -21.39 3.75
N LEU A 249 -19.60 -20.57 4.54
CA LEU A 249 -20.00 -20.29 5.92
C LEU A 249 -21.38 -19.63 5.93
N PRO A 250 -22.29 -20.01 6.86
CA PRO A 250 -23.61 -19.39 6.96
C PRO A 250 -23.56 -17.88 7.23
N ASP A 251 -24.43 -17.11 6.59
CA ASP A 251 -24.47 -15.64 6.62
C ASP A 251 -24.51 -15.06 8.04
N TYR A 252 -25.25 -15.70 8.97
CA TYR A 252 -25.31 -15.21 10.35
C TYR A 252 -23.98 -15.29 11.10
N ILE A 253 -23.10 -16.25 10.73
CA ILE A 253 -21.74 -16.35 11.28
C ILE A 253 -20.85 -15.31 10.59
N ILE A 254 -20.95 -15.17 9.25
CA ILE A 254 -20.21 -14.15 8.49
C ILE A 254 -20.48 -12.78 9.09
N ASN A 255 -21.74 -12.39 9.22
CA ASN A 255 -22.16 -11.11 9.79
C ASN A 255 -21.61 -10.91 11.21
N LYS A 256 -21.70 -11.91 12.07
CA LYS A 256 -21.21 -11.83 13.44
C LYS A 256 -19.71 -11.52 13.48
N HIS A 257 -18.91 -12.20 12.64
CA HIS A 257 -17.46 -12.04 12.62
C HIS A 257 -17.03 -10.72 11.99
N TYR A 258 -17.63 -10.33 10.88
CA TYR A 258 -17.32 -9.07 10.24
C TYR A 258 -17.68 -7.86 11.14
N MET A 259 -18.89 -7.84 11.68
CA MET A 259 -19.39 -6.71 12.47
C MET A 259 -18.65 -6.52 13.80
N ARG A 260 -18.06 -7.56 14.40
CA ARG A 260 -17.25 -7.40 15.61
C ARG A 260 -15.95 -6.61 15.36
N LYS A 261 -15.45 -6.53 14.11
CA LYS A 261 -14.25 -5.80 13.71
C LYS A 261 -14.54 -4.49 12.97
N HIS A 262 -15.57 -4.48 12.14
CA HIS A 262 -15.87 -3.40 11.18
C HIS A 262 -17.17 -2.66 11.49
N GLY A 263 -18.01 -3.20 12.35
CA GLY A 263 -19.30 -2.60 12.68
C GLY A 263 -19.22 -1.38 13.59
N PRO A 264 -20.30 -0.62 13.71
CA PRO A 264 -20.36 0.58 14.57
C PRO A 264 -20.09 0.28 16.04
N ASN A 265 -20.32 -0.96 16.49
CA ASN A 265 -20.04 -1.43 17.85
C ASN A 265 -18.89 -2.45 17.86
N ALA A 266 -17.86 -2.23 17.06
CA ALA A 266 -16.69 -3.10 17.00
C ALA A 266 -16.05 -3.21 18.40
N TYR A 267 -15.73 -4.45 18.82
CA TYR A 267 -15.19 -4.74 20.16
C TYR A 267 -13.94 -5.62 20.12
N TYR A 268 -13.49 -6.01 18.90
CA TYR A 268 -12.31 -6.84 18.75
C TYR A 268 -11.03 -5.99 18.73
N GLY A 269 -10.01 -6.45 19.47
CA GLY A 269 -8.73 -5.76 19.60
C GLY A 269 -8.62 -4.90 20.86
N GLN A 270 -7.44 -4.30 21.04
CA GLN A 270 -7.21 -3.32 22.12
C GLN A 270 -7.79 -1.96 21.68
N LYS A 271 -8.41 -1.24 22.62
CA LYS A 271 -8.89 0.15 22.43
C LYS A 271 -7.85 1.13 22.92
#